data_0662e6a2ed7e1fd496893cfe00d76644
#
_entry.id   0662e6a2ed7e1fd496893cfe00d76644
#
_cell.length_a   1.000
_cell.length_b   1.000
_cell.length_c   1.000
_cell.angle_alpha   90.00
_cell.angle_beta   90.00
_cell.angle_gamma   90.00
#
_symmetry.space_group_name_H-M   'P 1'
#
loop_
_entity.id
_entity.type
_entity.pdbx_description
1 polymer ?
#
loop_
_entity_poly.entity_id
_entity_poly.type
_entity_poly.pdbx_seq_one_letter_code
_entity_poly.pdbx_strand_id
1 'polypeptide(L)'
;MCMVPFTGRSPRPLVGALLAAGMVMLSPAARAAETVIVGMVGAVSSTHWPVYIGLTQGYYAAEDLKLDMIFIQSSAALAQQLTAGSIDLALSTGLADPIRAIDKGSPIAIVRIEMQAPPYTVLAKPAIKRWADLKGKIISIGGPKDITRIYLERMAIPNGLKPGDYDSVFAGATSARFSALQSGAVDAAILLPPFNFYAESAGFTNLGNTIDYARELPFAGAVVGRSWAASHKATLAKVLSVHNKSMAWFSDPGNRAAAIKIMVEASKLKEEDVARSYDFLHKNEFFEATGRISKTKIGALLKALKDLGDVEGSIEVERFMLPGVSQLMD
;
A
#
# COMPACT_ATOMS: atom_id res chain seq x y z
N MET A 1 7.22 -105.10 -27.92
CA MET A 1 6.36 -105.02 -29.10
C MET A 1 6.26 -103.51 -29.41
N CYS A 2 7.12 -103.04 -30.28
CA CYS A 2 6.82 -102.36 -31.53
C CYS A 2 5.88 -101.16 -31.32
N MET A 3 6.25 -99.99 -31.68
CA MET A 3 6.71 -99.35 -32.90
C MET A 3 7.07 -97.88 -32.72
N VAL A 4 8.06 -97.49 -33.25
CA VAL A 4 8.73 -96.36 -33.92
C VAL A 4 7.79 -95.31 -34.62
N PRO A 5 8.37 -94.22 -35.05
CA PRO A 5 8.11 -92.80 -34.68
C PRO A 5 7.44 -91.98 -35.81
N PHE A 6 7.05 -90.75 -35.56
CA PHE A 6 6.87 -89.79 -36.66
C PHE A 6 7.34 -88.34 -36.29
N THR A 7 8.22 -87.92 -37.08
CA THR A 7 8.78 -86.55 -37.11
C THR A 7 7.78 -85.57 -37.70
N GLY A 8 7.55 -84.44 -37.02
CA GLY A 8 6.80 -83.31 -37.56
C GLY A 8 7.49 -82.01 -37.21
N ARG A 9 8.14 -81.45 -38.19
CA ARG A 9 8.66 -80.02 -38.10
C ARG A 9 7.50 -79.07 -38.24
N SER A 10 7.30 -78.17 -37.26
CA SER A 10 6.39 -77.06 -37.40
C SER A 10 7.21 -75.72 -37.50
N PRO A 11 6.70 -74.77 -38.25
CA PRO A 11 7.50 -73.51 -38.53
C PRO A 11 7.44 -72.57 -37.39
N ARG A 12 8.57 -71.85 -37.19
CA ARG A 12 8.72 -70.75 -36.22
C ARG A 12 7.95 -69.54 -36.74
N PRO A 13 7.12 -68.82 -35.89
CA PRO A 13 6.65 -67.50 -36.24
C PRO A 13 7.69 -66.50 -35.89
N LEU A 14 7.98 -65.60 -36.84
CA LEU A 14 8.72 -64.33 -36.66
C LEU A 14 7.94 -63.40 -35.75
N VAL A 15 8.47 -63.14 -34.53
CA VAL A 15 7.95 -62.13 -33.64
C VAL A 15 8.55 -60.78 -34.06
N GLY A 16 7.72 -59.96 -34.76
CA GLY A 16 8.02 -58.57 -35.02
C GLY A 16 7.99 -57.74 -33.75
N ALA A 17 9.14 -57.25 -33.35
CA ALA A 17 9.25 -56.30 -32.26
C ALA A 17 8.70 -54.91 -32.72
N LEU A 18 7.49 -54.56 -32.30
CA LEU A 18 6.97 -53.21 -32.37
C LEU A 18 7.64 -52.36 -31.26
N LEU A 19 8.60 -51.50 -31.65
CA LEU A 19 9.10 -50.41 -30.81
C LEU A 19 7.98 -49.37 -30.69
N ALA A 20 7.22 -49.41 -29.61
CA ALA A 20 6.35 -48.30 -29.20
C ALA A 20 7.23 -47.20 -28.65
N ALA A 21 7.52 -46.15 -29.46
CA ALA A 21 8.12 -44.93 -29.02
C ALA A 21 7.12 -44.19 -28.09
N GLY A 22 7.28 -44.39 -26.77
CA GLY A 22 6.54 -43.65 -25.77
C GLY A 22 6.93 -42.16 -25.83
N MET A 23 6.08 -41.33 -26.39
CA MET A 23 6.19 -39.85 -26.35
C MET A 23 5.89 -39.43 -24.90
N VAL A 24 6.93 -39.26 -24.08
CA VAL A 24 6.82 -38.66 -22.74
C VAL A 24 6.39 -37.22 -22.95
N MET A 25 5.09 -36.96 -22.86
CA MET A 25 4.58 -35.59 -22.72
C MET A 25 5.08 -35.08 -21.38
N LEU A 26 6.16 -34.27 -21.41
CA LEU A 26 6.55 -33.42 -20.27
C LEU A 26 5.41 -32.40 -20.10
N SER A 27 4.47 -32.70 -19.22
CA SER A 27 3.56 -31.69 -18.70
C SER A 27 4.42 -30.59 -18.05
N PRO A 28 4.26 -29.31 -18.43
CA PRO A 28 4.94 -28.24 -17.70
C PRO A 28 4.54 -28.37 -16.24
N ALA A 29 5.50 -28.62 -15.36
CA ALA A 29 5.25 -28.61 -13.93
C ALA A 29 4.59 -27.28 -13.59
N ALA A 30 3.35 -27.32 -13.12
CA ALA A 30 2.67 -26.13 -12.64
C ALA A 30 3.56 -25.50 -11.55
N ARG A 31 4.20 -24.39 -11.88
CA ARG A 31 5.05 -23.66 -10.93
C ARG A 31 4.12 -23.13 -9.85
N ALA A 32 4.36 -23.52 -8.60
CA ALA A 32 3.60 -22.99 -7.48
C ALA A 32 3.78 -21.46 -7.45
N ALA A 33 2.70 -20.72 -7.25
CA ALA A 33 2.74 -19.28 -7.14
C ALA A 33 3.68 -18.86 -6.00
N GLU A 34 4.55 -17.89 -6.29
CA GLU A 34 5.47 -17.35 -5.29
C GLU A 34 4.69 -16.46 -4.30
N THR A 35 4.81 -16.76 -3.01
CA THR A 35 4.13 -16.00 -1.97
C THR A 35 5.00 -14.82 -1.53
N VAL A 36 4.42 -13.62 -1.50
CA VAL A 36 5.04 -12.38 -1.00
C VAL A 36 4.27 -11.93 0.22
N ILE A 37 4.95 -11.76 1.34
CA ILE A 37 4.37 -11.26 2.59
C ILE A 37 4.31 -9.73 2.53
N VAL A 38 3.10 -9.18 2.43
CA VAL A 38 2.87 -7.76 2.23
C VAL A 38 2.27 -7.12 3.47
N GLY A 39 2.99 -6.16 4.06
CA GLY A 39 2.46 -5.33 5.15
C GLY A 39 1.67 -4.14 4.62
N MET A 40 0.53 -3.86 5.24
CA MET A 40 -0.32 -2.70 4.97
C MET A 40 -0.80 -2.07 6.28
N VAL A 41 -1.07 -0.76 6.29
CA VAL A 41 -1.45 -0.05 7.52
C VAL A 41 -2.97 -0.03 7.70
N GLY A 42 -3.43 -0.58 8.83
CA GLY A 42 -4.81 -0.48 9.30
C GLY A 42 -5.82 -1.28 8.49
N ALA A 43 -7.10 -1.01 8.71
CA ALA A 43 -8.17 -1.59 7.90
C ALA A 43 -8.18 -1.00 6.49
N VAL A 44 -8.89 -1.68 5.59
CA VAL A 44 -8.99 -1.28 4.18
C VAL A 44 -9.43 0.19 4.04
N SER A 45 -8.62 0.95 3.32
CA SER A 45 -8.82 2.38 3.06
C SER A 45 -8.46 2.71 1.61
N SER A 46 -8.61 3.95 1.22
CA SER A 46 -8.37 4.41 -0.15
C SER A 46 -6.95 4.12 -0.67
N THR A 47 -5.96 4.07 0.19
CA THR A 47 -4.58 3.77 -0.18
C THR A 47 -4.40 2.35 -0.73
N HIS A 48 -5.28 1.44 -0.34
CA HIS A 48 -5.19 0.02 -0.73
C HIS A 48 -5.87 -0.30 -2.07
N TRP A 49 -6.51 0.69 -2.71
CA TRP A 49 -7.21 0.47 -3.99
C TRP A 49 -6.37 -0.27 -5.03
N PRO A 50 -5.11 0.13 -5.31
CA PRO A 50 -4.30 -0.55 -6.32
C PRO A 50 -4.05 -2.02 -6.01
N VAL A 51 -3.87 -2.37 -4.73
CA VAL A 51 -3.67 -3.78 -4.31
C VAL A 51 -4.93 -4.59 -4.57
N TYR A 52 -6.10 -4.10 -4.16
CA TYR A 52 -7.37 -4.80 -4.35
C TYR A 52 -7.79 -4.90 -5.81
N ILE A 53 -7.47 -3.91 -6.64
CA ILE A 53 -7.64 -3.98 -8.09
C ILE A 53 -6.76 -5.11 -8.65
N GLY A 54 -5.48 -5.16 -8.31
CA GLY A 54 -4.56 -6.20 -8.77
C GLY A 54 -5.01 -7.61 -8.38
N LEU A 55 -5.55 -7.77 -7.18
CA LEU A 55 -6.12 -9.04 -6.70
C LEU A 55 -7.40 -9.41 -7.47
N THR A 56 -8.37 -8.50 -7.55
CA THR A 56 -9.68 -8.76 -8.16
C THR A 56 -9.59 -8.96 -9.67
N GLN A 57 -8.70 -8.22 -10.35
CA GLN A 57 -8.45 -8.37 -11.78
C GLN A 57 -7.52 -9.56 -12.11
N GLY A 58 -7.07 -10.31 -11.10
CA GLY A 58 -6.19 -11.46 -11.30
C GLY A 58 -4.78 -11.12 -11.78
N TYR A 59 -4.34 -9.86 -11.66
CA TYR A 59 -3.03 -9.44 -12.19
C TYR A 59 -1.87 -10.07 -11.44
N TYR A 60 -1.98 -10.28 -10.12
CA TYR A 60 -0.97 -11.02 -9.34
C TYR A 60 -0.93 -12.49 -9.74
N ALA A 61 -2.09 -13.14 -9.88
CA ALA A 61 -2.17 -14.55 -10.28
C ALA A 61 -1.60 -14.80 -11.69
N ALA A 62 -1.78 -13.84 -12.62
CA ALA A 62 -1.21 -13.90 -13.96
C ALA A 62 0.33 -13.85 -13.99
N GLU A 63 0.95 -13.36 -12.93
CA GLU A 63 2.41 -13.32 -12.74
C GLU A 63 2.93 -14.45 -11.84
N ASP A 64 2.11 -15.46 -11.54
CA ASP A 64 2.40 -16.54 -10.58
C ASP A 64 2.74 -15.98 -9.18
N LEU A 65 2.06 -14.92 -8.74
CA LEU A 65 2.22 -14.30 -7.43
C LEU A 65 1.00 -14.51 -6.55
N LYS A 66 1.24 -14.78 -5.28
CA LYS A 66 0.25 -14.77 -4.21
C LYS A 66 0.68 -13.74 -3.15
N LEU A 67 -0.22 -12.84 -2.78
CA LEU A 67 0.03 -11.92 -1.68
C LEU A 67 -0.52 -12.51 -0.37
N ASP A 68 0.33 -12.60 0.63
CA ASP A 68 -0.05 -12.82 2.03
C ASP A 68 -0.08 -11.46 2.74
N MET A 69 -1.29 -10.93 2.96
CA MET A 69 -1.48 -9.56 3.43
C MET A 69 -1.60 -9.50 4.95
N ILE A 70 -0.72 -8.73 5.58
CA ILE A 70 -0.70 -8.50 7.02
C ILE A 70 -1.06 -7.04 7.30
N PHE A 71 -2.12 -6.82 8.09
CA PHE A 71 -2.56 -5.48 8.48
C PHE A 71 -1.94 -5.08 9.83
N ILE A 72 -1.21 -3.98 9.82
CA ILE A 72 -0.39 -3.49 10.93
C ILE A 72 -0.92 -2.13 11.39
N GLN A 73 -0.85 -1.84 12.68
CA GLN A 73 -1.52 -0.68 13.28
C GLN A 73 -0.92 0.69 12.91
N SER A 74 0.35 0.74 12.50
CA SER A 74 1.02 2.00 12.15
C SER A 74 2.18 1.80 11.17
N SER A 75 2.54 2.87 10.45
CA SER A 75 3.71 2.87 9.56
C SER A 75 5.02 2.63 10.33
N ALA A 76 5.12 3.07 11.59
CA ALA A 76 6.29 2.83 12.44
C ALA A 76 6.45 1.33 12.77
N ALA A 77 5.36 0.66 13.17
CA ALA A 77 5.38 -0.78 13.41
C ALA A 77 5.67 -1.58 12.13
N LEU A 78 5.14 -1.11 10.99
CA LEU A 78 5.40 -1.71 9.69
C LEU A 78 6.88 -1.57 9.29
N ALA A 79 7.50 -0.40 9.47
CA ALA A 79 8.93 -0.20 9.22
C ALA A 79 9.80 -1.09 10.12
N GLN A 80 9.39 -1.34 11.37
CA GLN A 80 10.08 -2.28 12.27
C GLN A 80 10.00 -3.72 11.75
N GLN A 81 8.85 -4.17 11.28
CA GLN A 81 8.68 -5.53 10.73
C GLN A 81 9.46 -5.73 9.43
N LEU A 82 9.49 -4.73 8.55
CA LEU A 82 10.37 -4.73 7.37
C LEU A 82 11.85 -4.83 7.76
N THR A 83 12.27 -4.04 8.76
CA THR A 83 13.64 -4.06 9.28
C THR A 83 14.02 -5.42 9.84
N ALA A 84 13.08 -6.08 10.52
CA ALA A 84 13.27 -7.43 11.08
C ALA A 84 13.16 -8.55 10.03
N GLY A 85 12.72 -8.26 8.81
CA GLY A 85 12.48 -9.26 7.77
C GLY A 85 11.26 -10.14 8.01
N SER A 86 10.32 -9.71 8.88
CA SER A 86 9.06 -10.42 9.15
C SER A 86 8.02 -10.23 8.03
N ILE A 87 8.17 -9.19 7.24
CA ILE A 87 7.44 -8.93 5.99
C ILE A 87 8.45 -8.60 4.90
N ASP A 88 8.09 -8.90 3.65
CA ASP A 88 8.96 -8.73 2.49
C ASP A 88 8.88 -7.31 1.93
N LEU A 89 7.65 -6.80 1.82
CA LEU A 89 7.30 -5.56 1.17
C LEU A 89 6.18 -4.86 1.94
N ALA A 90 6.26 -3.55 2.08
CA ALA A 90 5.15 -2.70 2.48
C ALA A 90 4.56 -2.02 1.25
N LEU A 91 3.26 -2.11 1.06
CA LEU A 91 2.52 -1.34 0.07
C LEU A 91 1.65 -0.31 0.79
N SER A 92 1.52 0.86 0.18
CA SER A 92 0.64 1.94 0.65
C SER A 92 0.94 2.42 2.07
N THR A 93 2.21 2.43 2.46
CA THR A 93 2.64 2.93 3.77
C THR A 93 3.02 4.40 3.73
N GLY A 94 2.73 5.13 4.83
CA GLY A 94 3.24 6.49 5.02
C GLY A 94 4.76 6.53 5.01
N LEU A 95 5.35 7.48 4.27
CA LEU A 95 6.80 7.50 4.01
C LEU A 95 7.65 8.06 5.16
N ALA A 96 7.08 8.83 6.09
CA ALA A 96 7.85 9.49 7.14
C ALA A 96 8.55 8.49 8.10
N ASP A 97 7.86 7.41 8.50
CA ASP A 97 8.45 6.40 9.40
C ASP A 97 9.54 5.56 8.73
N PRO A 98 9.37 5.06 7.50
CA PRO A 98 10.45 4.45 6.74
C PRO A 98 11.66 5.37 6.55
N ILE A 99 11.46 6.64 6.24
CA ILE A 99 12.54 7.62 6.11
C ILE A 99 13.34 7.70 7.42
N ARG A 100 12.67 7.85 8.56
CA ARG A 100 13.34 7.87 9.88
C ARG A 100 14.08 6.57 10.19
N ALA A 101 13.49 5.43 9.84
CA ALA A 101 14.13 4.14 10.02
C ALA A 101 15.42 4.03 9.19
N ILE A 102 15.38 4.45 7.92
CA ILE A 102 16.56 4.48 7.03
C ILE A 102 17.62 5.44 7.57
N ASP A 103 17.22 6.63 8.05
CA ASP A 103 18.15 7.59 8.64
C ASP A 103 18.92 7.01 9.84
N LYS A 104 18.27 6.14 10.61
CA LYS A 104 18.86 5.40 11.73
C LYS A 104 19.56 4.09 11.33
N GLY A 105 19.78 3.85 10.04
CA GLY A 105 20.52 2.72 9.53
C GLY A 105 19.70 1.45 9.27
N SER A 106 18.36 1.52 9.27
CA SER A 106 17.52 0.38 8.89
C SER A 106 17.81 -0.06 7.44
N PRO A 107 17.96 -1.38 7.17
CA PRO A 107 18.27 -1.91 5.85
C PRO A 107 17.01 -2.01 4.94
N ILE A 108 16.18 -1.00 4.95
CA ILE A 108 15.01 -0.89 4.07
C ILE A 108 15.21 0.21 3.01
N ALA A 109 14.35 0.25 1.99
CA ALA A 109 14.41 1.26 0.94
C ALA A 109 13.04 1.57 0.38
N ILE A 110 12.81 2.82 -0.03
CA ILE A 110 11.63 3.25 -0.79
C ILE A 110 11.85 2.86 -2.25
N VAL A 111 10.88 2.18 -2.85
CA VAL A 111 10.96 1.73 -4.25
C VAL A 111 10.01 2.49 -5.18
N ARG A 112 8.98 3.15 -4.66
CA ARG A 112 8.06 4.00 -5.42
C ARG A 112 7.27 4.95 -4.54
N ILE A 113 6.80 6.06 -5.10
CA ILE A 113 5.68 6.84 -4.55
C ILE A 113 4.37 6.23 -5.09
N GLU A 114 3.38 6.10 -4.26
CA GLU A 114 2.03 5.67 -4.64
C GLU A 114 1.05 6.83 -4.57
N MET A 115 1.11 7.62 -3.50
CA MET A 115 0.31 8.83 -3.35
C MET A 115 1.20 10.06 -3.25
N GLN A 116 1.10 10.91 -4.25
CA GLN A 116 1.96 12.08 -4.43
C GLN A 116 1.50 13.34 -3.66
N ALA A 117 0.39 13.25 -2.95
CA ALA A 117 -0.14 14.27 -2.05
C ALA A 117 -0.98 13.61 -0.94
N PRO A 118 -1.23 14.29 0.19
CA PRO A 118 -1.95 13.74 1.33
C PRO A 118 -3.48 13.80 1.13
N PRO A 119 -4.22 12.69 1.09
CA PRO A 119 -5.67 12.68 0.90
C PRO A 119 -6.46 12.75 2.22
N TYR A 120 -5.90 13.36 3.25
CA TYR A 120 -6.57 13.45 4.55
C TYR A 120 -7.57 14.62 4.63
N THR A 121 -8.53 14.47 5.53
CA THR A 121 -9.46 15.52 5.96
C THR A 121 -9.49 15.57 7.48
N VAL A 122 -9.55 16.76 8.06
CA VAL A 122 -9.78 16.93 9.50
C VAL A 122 -11.27 16.99 9.77
N LEU A 123 -11.79 16.00 10.49
CA LEU A 123 -13.20 15.87 10.90
C LEU A 123 -13.32 16.14 12.39
N ALA A 124 -14.36 16.85 12.80
CA ALA A 124 -14.59 17.23 14.19
C ALA A 124 -16.04 16.95 14.62
N LYS A 125 -16.26 16.86 15.92
CA LYS A 125 -17.62 16.77 16.50
C LYS A 125 -18.53 17.85 15.94
N PRO A 126 -19.85 17.61 15.81
CA PRO A 126 -20.79 18.57 15.19
C PRO A 126 -20.82 19.96 15.83
N ALA A 127 -20.49 20.07 17.11
CA ALA A 127 -20.41 21.35 17.82
C ALA A 127 -19.21 22.24 17.42
N ILE A 128 -18.17 21.64 16.84
CA ILE A 128 -16.97 22.31 16.38
C ILE A 128 -17.18 22.73 14.91
N LYS A 129 -17.21 24.02 14.62
CA LYS A 129 -17.55 24.53 13.28
C LYS A 129 -16.35 25.12 12.54
N ARG A 130 -15.31 25.49 13.25
CA ARG A 130 -14.11 26.16 12.71
C ARG A 130 -12.87 25.78 13.53
N TRP A 131 -11.70 26.03 12.98
CA TRP A 131 -10.42 25.71 13.62
C TRP A 131 -10.27 26.34 15.00
N ALA A 132 -10.72 27.57 15.21
CA ALA A 132 -10.64 28.24 16.51
C ALA A 132 -11.37 27.49 17.64
N ASP A 133 -12.39 26.71 17.32
CA ASP A 133 -13.16 25.91 18.29
C ASP A 133 -12.40 24.67 18.79
N LEU A 134 -11.25 24.33 18.13
CA LEU A 134 -10.35 23.24 18.53
C LEU A 134 -9.40 23.64 19.67
N LYS A 135 -9.37 24.87 20.10
CA LYS A 135 -8.52 25.30 21.22
C LYS A 135 -8.92 24.56 22.51
N GLY A 136 -7.92 23.92 23.15
CA GLY A 136 -8.13 23.08 24.33
C GLY A 136 -8.87 21.76 24.06
N LYS A 137 -8.97 21.33 22.78
CA LYS A 137 -9.62 20.09 22.36
C LYS A 137 -8.62 18.98 22.06
N ILE A 138 -9.13 17.75 22.00
CA ILE A 138 -8.33 16.55 21.74
C ILE A 138 -8.47 16.17 20.27
N ILE A 139 -7.33 16.10 19.54
CA ILE A 139 -7.28 15.72 18.13
C ILE A 139 -6.54 14.39 17.98
N SER A 140 -7.15 13.41 17.30
CA SER A 140 -6.51 12.12 17.04
C SER A 140 -5.66 12.17 15.78
N ILE A 141 -4.38 11.76 15.92
CA ILE A 141 -3.41 11.58 14.84
C ILE A 141 -2.82 10.17 14.88
N GLY A 142 -1.99 9.80 13.89
CA GLY A 142 -1.40 8.46 13.79
C GLY A 142 -0.41 8.14 14.91
N GLY A 143 0.49 9.07 15.21
CA GLY A 143 1.51 8.91 16.23
C GLY A 143 2.29 10.20 16.47
N PRO A 144 3.15 10.25 17.50
CA PRO A 144 3.85 11.47 17.90
C PRO A 144 4.81 11.98 16.80
N LYS A 145 5.29 11.08 15.96
CA LYS A 145 6.16 11.36 14.81
C LYS A 145 5.54 10.91 13.47
N ASP A 146 4.28 10.49 13.48
CA ASP A 146 3.58 10.11 12.24
C ASP A 146 3.40 11.33 11.32
N ILE A 147 3.34 11.08 10.01
CA ILE A 147 3.19 12.13 8.99
C ILE A 147 1.91 12.97 9.20
N THR A 148 0.88 12.40 9.81
CA THR A 148 -0.35 13.12 10.14
C THR A 148 -0.16 14.27 11.12
N ARG A 149 0.90 14.24 11.95
CA ARG A 149 1.31 15.37 12.77
C ARG A 149 1.71 16.56 11.89
N ILE A 150 2.55 16.31 10.88
CA ILE A 150 3.00 17.34 9.95
C ILE A 150 1.81 17.95 9.22
N TYR A 151 0.91 17.11 8.73
CA TYR A 151 -0.28 17.59 8.03
C TYR A 151 -1.22 18.38 8.93
N LEU A 152 -1.45 17.92 10.16
CA LEU A 152 -2.26 18.68 11.13
C LEU A 152 -1.67 20.06 11.41
N GLU A 153 -0.36 20.13 11.67
CA GLU A 153 0.33 21.41 11.93
C GLU A 153 0.28 22.36 10.71
N ARG A 154 0.44 21.82 9.50
CA ARG A 154 0.30 22.59 8.24
C ARG A 154 -1.10 23.17 8.05
N MET A 155 -2.13 22.50 8.56
CA MET A 155 -3.51 23.00 8.53
C MET A 155 -3.80 23.94 9.71
N ALA A 156 -3.36 23.60 10.91
CA ALA A 156 -3.67 24.34 12.13
C ALA A 156 -3.04 25.75 12.16
N ILE A 157 -1.76 25.86 11.80
CA ILE A 157 -1.01 27.11 11.89
C ILE A 157 -1.62 28.25 11.07
N PRO A 158 -1.95 28.09 9.77
CA PRO A 158 -2.61 29.15 9.00
C PRO A 158 -4.02 29.49 9.49
N ASN A 159 -4.65 28.56 10.23
CA ASN A 159 -5.97 28.74 10.83
C ASN A 159 -5.90 29.27 12.27
N GLY A 160 -4.75 29.79 12.72
CA GLY A 160 -4.56 30.49 13.99
C GLY A 160 -4.33 29.59 15.20
N LEU A 161 -4.07 28.29 15.01
CA LEU A 161 -3.71 27.37 16.08
C LEU A 161 -2.24 26.92 15.93
N LYS A 162 -1.56 26.75 17.04
CA LYS A 162 -0.19 26.25 17.11
C LYS A 162 -0.11 25.01 17.99
N PRO A 163 0.95 24.19 17.89
CA PRO A 163 1.22 23.13 18.86
C PRO A 163 1.15 23.65 20.28
N GLY A 164 0.37 22.95 21.14
CA GLY A 164 0.07 23.35 22.51
C GLY A 164 -1.26 24.11 22.69
N ASP A 165 -1.91 24.58 21.61
CA ASP A 165 -3.29 25.08 21.69
C ASP A 165 -4.34 23.95 21.70
N TYR A 166 -3.93 22.72 21.37
CA TYR A 166 -4.76 21.48 21.41
C TYR A 166 -3.91 20.31 21.86
N ASP A 167 -4.57 19.27 22.35
CA ASP A 167 -3.93 18.01 22.74
C ASP A 167 -3.99 17.00 21.60
N SER A 168 -2.91 16.23 21.38
CA SER A 168 -2.86 15.16 20.39
C SER A 168 -2.91 13.79 21.05
N VAL A 169 -3.79 12.91 20.56
CA VAL A 169 -3.90 11.50 20.96
C VAL A 169 -3.49 10.60 19.79
N PHE A 170 -2.76 9.54 20.09
CA PHE A 170 -2.15 8.65 19.10
C PHE A 170 -2.97 7.36 18.97
N ALA A 171 -3.67 7.20 17.84
CA ALA A 171 -4.51 6.04 17.60
C ALA A 171 -4.07 5.20 16.38
N GLY A 172 -2.90 5.48 15.79
CA GLY A 172 -2.37 4.70 14.67
C GLY A 172 -3.19 4.86 13.39
N ALA A 173 -3.79 3.77 12.92
CA ALA A 173 -4.51 3.71 11.66
C ALA A 173 -5.77 4.59 11.61
N THR A 174 -6.18 5.01 10.39
CA THR A 174 -7.35 5.89 10.19
C THR A 174 -8.64 5.29 10.75
N SER A 175 -8.82 3.97 10.66
CA SER A 175 -9.98 3.27 11.25
C SER A 175 -10.06 3.43 12.77
N ALA A 176 -8.94 3.35 13.48
CA ALA A 176 -8.90 3.53 14.93
C ALA A 176 -9.14 5.00 15.30
N ARG A 177 -8.60 5.97 14.54
CA ARG A 177 -8.88 7.39 14.73
C ARG A 177 -10.37 7.72 14.51
N PHE A 178 -10.98 7.12 13.48
CA PHE A 178 -12.41 7.25 13.25
C PHE A 178 -13.23 6.68 14.40
N SER A 179 -12.89 5.49 14.90
CA SER A 179 -13.56 4.89 16.07
C SER A 179 -13.45 5.77 17.31
N ALA A 180 -12.28 6.39 17.55
CA ALA A 180 -12.10 7.32 18.66
C ALA A 180 -12.96 8.59 18.51
N LEU A 181 -13.10 9.12 17.29
CA LEU A 181 -13.98 10.25 17.02
C LEU A 181 -15.46 9.87 17.20
N GLN A 182 -15.86 8.72 16.66
CA GLN A 182 -17.24 8.22 16.72
C GLN A 182 -17.70 7.92 18.14
N SER A 183 -16.83 7.36 18.97
CA SER A 183 -17.11 7.10 20.40
C SER A 183 -17.11 8.35 21.26
N GLY A 184 -16.68 9.49 20.71
CA GLY A 184 -16.54 10.74 21.47
C GLY A 184 -15.29 10.85 22.34
N ALA A 185 -14.37 9.86 22.27
CA ALA A 185 -13.11 9.87 23.02
C ALA A 185 -12.18 11.02 22.60
N VAL A 186 -12.33 11.52 21.37
CA VAL A 186 -11.62 12.69 20.85
C VAL A 186 -12.59 13.68 20.25
N ASP A 187 -12.18 14.94 20.10
CA ASP A 187 -13.02 16.00 19.57
C ASP A 187 -12.88 16.17 18.05
N ALA A 188 -11.71 15.80 17.51
CA ALA A 188 -11.44 15.79 16.09
C ALA A 188 -10.47 14.65 15.72
N ALA A 189 -10.42 14.30 14.44
CA ALA A 189 -9.51 13.31 13.91
C ALA A 189 -9.12 13.65 12.46
N ILE A 190 -7.88 13.32 12.08
CA ILE A 190 -7.41 13.38 10.70
C ILE A 190 -7.62 12.03 10.04
N LEU A 191 -8.48 11.97 9.02
CA LEU A 191 -9.01 10.74 8.43
C LEU A 191 -8.74 10.64 6.93
N LEU A 192 -8.41 9.42 6.46
CA LEU A 192 -8.35 9.07 5.03
C LEU A 192 -9.74 8.71 4.49
N PRO A 193 -9.98 8.87 3.18
CA PRO A 193 -11.10 8.22 2.52
C PRO A 193 -11.06 6.67 2.69
N PRO A 194 -12.20 5.99 2.79
CA PRO A 194 -13.57 6.49 2.82
C PRO A 194 -14.04 7.00 4.21
N PHE A 195 -13.22 6.85 5.27
CA PHE A 195 -13.61 7.16 6.65
C PHE A 195 -13.96 8.64 6.87
N ASN A 196 -13.29 9.56 6.15
CA ASN A 196 -13.65 10.97 6.18
C ASN A 196 -15.07 11.21 5.65
N PHE A 197 -15.45 10.61 4.51
CA PHE A 197 -16.78 10.73 3.92
C PHE A 197 -17.83 10.03 4.77
N TYR A 198 -17.48 8.87 5.34
CA TYR A 198 -18.38 8.21 6.29
C TYR A 198 -18.60 9.08 7.54
N ALA A 199 -17.57 9.72 8.08
CA ALA A 199 -17.74 10.66 9.20
C ALA A 199 -18.62 11.87 8.81
N GLU A 200 -18.44 12.46 7.63
CA GLU A 200 -19.31 13.53 7.12
C GLU A 200 -20.77 13.08 7.02
N SER A 201 -21.01 11.89 6.44
CA SER A 201 -22.35 11.30 6.33
C SER A 201 -22.97 11.00 7.70
N ALA A 202 -22.16 10.79 8.74
CA ALA A 202 -22.58 10.65 10.13
C ALA A 202 -22.75 12.00 10.87
N GLY A 203 -22.57 13.15 10.18
CA GLY A 203 -22.81 14.49 10.71
C GLY A 203 -21.61 15.17 11.37
N PHE A 204 -20.40 14.59 11.29
CA PHE A 204 -19.17 15.26 11.74
C PHE A 204 -18.83 16.45 10.82
N THR A 205 -18.26 17.50 11.40
CA THR A 205 -17.89 18.72 10.67
C THR A 205 -16.58 18.54 9.94
N ASN A 206 -16.55 18.80 8.65
CA ASN A 206 -15.32 18.89 7.87
C ASN A 206 -14.65 20.25 8.09
N LEU A 207 -13.42 20.27 8.59
CA LEU A 207 -12.62 21.47 8.83
C LEU A 207 -11.57 21.75 7.72
N GLY A 208 -11.55 20.93 6.66
CA GLY A 208 -10.68 21.12 5.50
C GLY A 208 -9.85 19.90 5.14
N ASN A 209 -9.27 19.95 3.94
CA ASN A 209 -8.48 18.87 3.37
C ASN A 209 -6.98 19.21 3.43
N THR A 210 -6.16 18.23 3.72
CA THR A 210 -4.69 18.38 3.80
C THR A 210 -4.06 18.79 2.47
N ILE A 211 -4.66 18.40 1.34
CA ILE A 211 -4.15 18.74 0.01
C ILE A 211 -4.09 20.25 -0.24
N ASP A 212 -4.94 21.03 0.43
CA ASP A 212 -4.97 22.49 0.30
C ASP A 212 -3.80 23.17 1.02
N TYR A 213 -3.10 22.44 1.91
CA TYR A 213 -2.05 22.97 2.78
C TYR A 213 -0.68 22.29 2.62
N ALA A 214 -0.64 21.13 1.99
CA ALA A 214 0.57 20.30 1.93
C ALA A 214 0.66 19.47 0.62
N ARG A 215 0.19 19.99 -0.50
CA ARG A 215 0.19 19.33 -1.81
C ARG A 215 1.58 18.90 -2.28
N GLU A 216 2.61 19.61 -1.85
CA GLU A 216 4.00 19.33 -2.18
C GLU A 216 4.57 18.11 -1.46
N LEU A 217 3.94 17.68 -0.36
CA LEU A 217 4.41 16.54 0.43
C LEU A 217 3.80 15.24 -0.08
N PRO A 218 4.60 14.25 -0.47
CA PRO A 218 4.07 12.93 -0.80
C PRO A 218 3.60 12.23 0.48
N PHE A 219 2.58 11.37 0.34
CA PHE A 219 2.03 10.69 1.49
C PHE A 219 2.53 9.25 1.60
N ALA A 220 2.19 8.40 0.63
CA ALA A 220 2.38 6.96 0.73
C ALA A 220 3.24 6.41 -0.42
N GLY A 221 3.87 5.28 -0.15
CA GLY A 221 4.69 4.59 -1.12
C GLY A 221 4.92 3.12 -0.78
N ALA A 222 5.67 2.44 -1.63
CA ALA A 222 6.14 1.09 -1.39
C ALA A 222 7.55 1.10 -0.83
N VAL A 223 7.77 0.25 0.19
CA VAL A 223 9.05 0.12 0.90
C VAL A 223 9.40 -1.36 1.01
N VAL A 224 10.68 -1.70 0.83
CA VAL A 224 11.15 -3.08 0.79
C VAL A 224 12.38 -3.28 1.67
N GLY A 225 12.56 -4.48 2.22
CA GLY A 225 13.82 -4.90 2.82
C GLY A 225 14.90 -5.06 1.74
N ARG A 226 16.07 -4.40 1.90
CA ARG A 226 17.16 -4.43 0.89
C ARG A 226 17.67 -5.85 0.64
N SER A 227 17.76 -6.67 1.67
CA SER A 227 18.22 -8.08 1.55
C SER A 227 17.22 -8.91 0.74
N TRP A 228 15.93 -8.80 1.05
CA TRP A 228 14.88 -9.50 0.31
C TRP A 228 14.87 -9.05 -1.16
N ALA A 229 14.90 -7.76 -1.42
CA ALA A 229 14.94 -7.22 -2.78
C ALA A 229 16.15 -7.72 -3.59
N ALA A 230 17.31 -7.90 -2.95
CA ALA A 230 18.52 -8.40 -3.61
C ALA A 230 18.37 -9.87 -4.06
N SER A 231 17.71 -10.70 -3.25
CA SER A 231 17.47 -12.13 -3.54
C SER A 231 16.23 -12.40 -4.40
N HIS A 232 15.25 -11.48 -4.44
CA HIS A 232 13.97 -11.65 -5.13
C HIS A 232 13.72 -10.56 -6.19
N LYS A 233 14.74 -10.18 -6.95
CA LYS A 233 14.67 -9.08 -7.93
C LYS A 233 13.53 -9.25 -8.94
N ALA A 234 13.35 -10.46 -9.47
CA ALA A 234 12.31 -10.76 -10.45
C ALA A 234 10.91 -10.63 -9.83
N THR A 235 10.73 -11.13 -8.63
CA THR A 235 9.47 -11.07 -7.87
C THR A 235 9.10 -9.63 -7.54
N LEU A 236 10.07 -8.83 -7.05
CA LEU A 236 9.85 -7.41 -6.80
C LEU A 236 9.45 -6.66 -8.09
N ALA A 237 10.12 -6.92 -9.19
CA ALA A 237 9.78 -6.31 -10.48
C ALA A 237 8.35 -6.65 -10.93
N LYS A 238 7.92 -7.91 -10.77
CA LYS A 238 6.54 -8.35 -11.05
C LYS A 238 5.53 -7.63 -10.17
N VAL A 239 5.75 -7.59 -8.83
CA VAL A 239 4.85 -6.89 -7.89
C VAL A 239 4.71 -5.42 -8.28
N LEU A 240 5.81 -4.71 -8.55
CA LEU A 240 5.78 -3.31 -8.94
C LEU A 240 5.08 -3.10 -10.29
N SER A 241 5.28 -4.01 -11.26
CA SER A 241 4.60 -3.99 -12.56
C SER A 241 3.09 -4.15 -12.40
N VAL A 242 2.65 -5.13 -11.61
CA VAL A 242 1.22 -5.33 -11.30
C VAL A 242 0.63 -4.09 -10.63
N HIS A 243 1.36 -3.49 -9.70
CA HIS A 243 0.90 -2.29 -9.00
C HIS A 243 0.74 -1.10 -9.97
N ASN A 244 1.69 -0.90 -10.90
CA ASN A 244 1.58 0.10 -11.96
C ASN A 244 0.35 -0.15 -12.84
N LYS A 245 0.13 -1.40 -13.25
CA LYS A 245 -1.06 -1.79 -14.03
C LYS A 245 -2.36 -1.49 -13.29
N SER A 246 -2.40 -1.78 -11.99
CA SER A 246 -3.56 -1.49 -11.14
C SER A 246 -3.84 -0.01 -11.00
N MET A 247 -2.78 0.82 -10.89
CA MET A 247 -2.93 2.27 -10.82
C MET A 247 -3.39 2.87 -12.16
N ALA A 248 -2.84 2.40 -13.28
CA ALA A 248 -3.29 2.81 -14.60
C ALA A 248 -4.76 2.45 -14.81
N TRP A 249 -5.18 1.25 -14.37
CA TRP A 249 -6.57 0.81 -14.42
C TRP A 249 -7.49 1.69 -13.55
N PHE A 250 -7.04 2.07 -12.33
CA PHE A 250 -7.77 2.99 -11.45
C PHE A 250 -7.95 4.37 -12.07
N SER A 251 -6.93 4.85 -12.80
CA SER A 251 -6.92 6.19 -13.42
C SER A 251 -7.83 6.29 -14.65
N ASP A 252 -8.25 5.17 -15.24
CA ASP A 252 -9.21 5.15 -16.32
C ASP A 252 -10.63 5.39 -15.77
N PRO A 253 -11.29 6.52 -16.11
CA PRO A 253 -12.64 6.82 -15.63
C PRO A 253 -13.69 5.81 -16.10
N GLY A 254 -13.44 5.05 -17.15
CA GLY A 254 -14.29 3.95 -17.60
C GLY A 254 -14.41 2.82 -16.57
N ASN A 255 -13.45 2.70 -15.67
CA ASN A 255 -13.44 1.69 -14.61
C ASN A 255 -14.08 2.14 -13.29
N ARG A 256 -14.63 3.37 -13.22
CA ARG A 256 -15.18 3.96 -11.99
C ARG A 256 -16.13 3.03 -11.23
N ALA A 257 -17.15 2.49 -11.90
CA ALA A 257 -18.14 1.63 -11.25
C ALA A 257 -17.51 0.33 -10.68
N ALA A 258 -16.61 -0.29 -11.44
CA ALA A 258 -15.89 -1.48 -11.00
C ALA A 258 -14.92 -1.18 -9.86
N ALA A 259 -14.21 -0.06 -9.87
CA ALA A 259 -13.31 0.37 -8.80
C ALA A 259 -14.08 0.60 -7.49
N ILE A 260 -15.24 1.25 -7.55
CA ILE A 260 -16.12 1.46 -6.40
C ILE A 260 -16.57 0.10 -5.84
N LYS A 261 -17.06 -0.80 -6.67
CA LYS A 261 -17.50 -2.14 -6.26
C LYS A 261 -16.39 -2.91 -5.55
N ILE A 262 -15.17 -2.93 -6.09
CA ILE A 262 -14.01 -3.59 -5.49
C ILE A 262 -13.77 -3.05 -4.06
N MET A 263 -13.81 -1.75 -3.88
CA MET A 263 -13.53 -1.15 -2.57
C MET A 263 -14.70 -1.32 -1.60
N VAL A 264 -15.94 -1.31 -2.05
CA VAL A 264 -17.12 -1.64 -1.22
C VAL A 264 -17.01 -3.07 -0.69
N GLU A 265 -16.68 -4.02 -1.56
CA GLU A 265 -16.50 -5.43 -1.17
C GLU A 265 -15.34 -5.61 -0.18
N ALA A 266 -14.26 -4.86 -0.35
CA ALA A 266 -13.09 -4.95 0.52
C ALA A 266 -13.28 -4.24 1.87
N SER A 267 -13.84 -3.03 1.87
CA SER A 267 -13.97 -2.19 3.07
C SER A 267 -15.23 -2.45 3.88
N LYS A 268 -16.29 -3.00 3.25
CA LYS A 268 -17.64 -3.16 3.80
C LYS A 268 -18.32 -1.81 4.17
N LEU A 269 -17.83 -0.72 3.60
CA LEU A 269 -18.42 0.61 3.76
C LEU A 269 -19.52 0.87 2.71
N LYS A 270 -20.33 1.89 2.93
CA LYS A 270 -21.43 2.26 2.03
C LYS A 270 -20.89 2.69 0.68
N GLU A 271 -21.57 2.28 -0.38
CA GLU A 271 -21.20 2.60 -1.77
C GLU A 271 -21.09 4.11 -1.99
N GLU A 272 -22.01 4.91 -1.42
CA GLU A 272 -21.99 6.37 -1.54
C GLU A 272 -20.68 6.98 -1.02
N ASP A 273 -20.22 6.57 0.17
CA ASP A 273 -18.98 7.09 0.75
C ASP A 273 -17.73 6.63 -0.03
N VAL A 274 -17.77 5.40 -0.56
CA VAL A 274 -16.72 4.86 -1.43
C VAL A 274 -16.71 5.58 -2.79
N ALA A 275 -17.87 5.89 -3.37
CA ALA A 275 -17.98 6.64 -4.62
C ALA A 275 -17.42 8.06 -4.46
N ARG A 276 -17.78 8.77 -3.39
CA ARG A 276 -17.20 10.08 -3.04
C ARG A 276 -15.68 10.01 -2.88
N SER A 277 -15.18 8.91 -2.30
CA SER A 277 -13.74 8.67 -2.15
C SER A 277 -13.05 8.52 -3.50
N TYR A 278 -13.62 7.72 -4.42
CA TYR A 278 -13.09 7.56 -5.77
C TYR A 278 -13.01 8.90 -6.48
N ASP A 279 -14.12 9.65 -6.51
CA ASP A 279 -14.20 10.94 -7.18
C ASP A 279 -13.20 11.96 -6.61
N PHE A 280 -13.04 11.99 -5.29
CA PHE A 280 -12.07 12.85 -4.62
C PHE A 280 -10.62 12.48 -4.98
N LEU A 281 -10.29 11.18 -4.98
CA LEU A 281 -8.94 10.73 -5.32
C LEU A 281 -8.63 10.98 -6.80
N HIS A 282 -9.56 10.70 -7.67
CA HIS A 282 -9.40 10.87 -9.11
C HIS A 282 -9.28 12.34 -9.50
N LYS A 283 -10.20 13.20 -9.02
CA LYS A 283 -10.20 14.65 -9.30
C LYS A 283 -8.90 15.34 -8.91
N ASN A 284 -8.27 14.90 -7.81
CA ASN A 284 -7.07 15.53 -7.28
C ASN A 284 -5.78 14.83 -7.68
N GLU A 285 -5.87 13.76 -8.49
CA GLU A 285 -4.73 13.00 -9.02
C GLU A 285 -3.78 12.54 -7.90
N PHE A 286 -4.35 11.96 -6.82
CA PHE A 286 -3.54 11.56 -5.68
C PHE A 286 -2.57 10.43 -5.99
N PHE A 287 -2.97 9.47 -6.83
CA PHE A 287 -2.11 8.37 -7.19
C PHE A 287 -1.07 8.75 -8.26
N GLU A 288 0.16 8.31 -8.06
CA GLU A 288 1.23 8.36 -9.05
C GLU A 288 1.18 7.08 -9.89
N ALA A 289 0.69 7.19 -11.13
CA ALA A 289 0.37 6.02 -11.97
C ALA A 289 1.60 5.29 -12.51
N THR A 290 2.74 5.97 -12.66
CA THR A 290 3.96 5.40 -13.29
C THR A 290 4.87 4.69 -12.29
N GLY A 291 4.70 4.93 -11.00
CA GLY A 291 5.57 4.43 -9.92
C GLY A 291 6.88 5.18 -9.80
N ARG A 292 7.05 6.29 -10.53
CA ARG A 292 8.24 7.13 -10.43
C ARG A 292 8.24 7.94 -9.14
N ILE A 293 9.42 8.36 -8.75
CA ILE A 293 9.66 9.10 -7.51
C ILE A 293 10.10 10.51 -7.86
N SER A 294 9.27 11.52 -7.58
CA SER A 294 9.65 12.91 -7.71
C SER A 294 10.69 13.26 -6.64
N LYS A 295 11.89 13.66 -7.06
CA LYS A 295 12.95 14.14 -6.17
C LYS A 295 12.51 15.39 -5.42
N THR A 296 11.81 16.29 -6.12
CA THR A 296 11.27 17.52 -5.53
C THR A 296 10.32 17.21 -4.37
N LYS A 297 9.37 16.29 -4.56
CA LYS A 297 8.41 15.91 -3.50
C LYS A 297 9.08 15.19 -2.33
N ILE A 298 9.92 14.18 -2.60
CA ILE A 298 10.66 13.50 -1.54
C ILE A 298 11.58 14.46 -0.82
N GLY A 299 12.29 15.35 -1.54
CA GLY A 299 13.13 16.38 -0.95
C GLY A 299 12.36 17.31 -0.03
N ALA A 300 11.14 17.72 -0.40
CA ALA A 300 10.26 18.52 0.46
C ALA A 300 9.90 17.78 1.76
N LEU A 301 9.57 16.47 1.67
CA LEU A 301 9.29 15.66 2.85
C LEU A 301 10.54 15.48 3.74
N LEU A 302 11.69 15.19 3.15
CA LEU A 302 12.96 15.05 3.86
C LEU A 302 13.33 16.34 4.58
N LYS A 303 13.15 17.49 3.90
CA LYS A 303 13.37 18.80 4.52
C LYS A 303 12.41 19.03 5.69
N ALA A 304 11.13 18.74 5.53
CA ALA A 304 10.14 18.91 6.61
C ALA A 304 10.49 18.04 7.84
N LEU A 305 10.93 16.80 7.62
CA LEU A 305 11.37 15.91 8.70
C LEU A 305 12.66 16.39 9.37
N LYS A 306 13.60 16.95 8.60
CA LYS A 306 14.85 17.52 9.13
C LYS A 306 14.58 18.77 9.95
N ASP A 307 13.72 19.66 9.48
CA ASP A 307 13.34 20.89 10.19
C ASP A 307 12.67 20.59 11.55
N LEU A 308 12.03 19.43 11.68
CA LEU A 308 11.44 18.92 12.93
C LEU A 308 12.43 18.15 13.83
N GLY A 309 13.68 17.96 13.39
CA GLY A 309 14.67 17.15 14.09
C GLY A 309 14.37 15.64 14.05
N ASP A 310 13.56 15.19 13.11
CA ASP A 310 13.18 13.78 12.93
C ASP A 310 14.16 13.02 12.03
N VAL A 311 14.95 13.72 11.22
CA VAL A 311 16.05 13.21 10.38
C VAL A 311 17.31 14.01 10.69
N GLU A 312 18.37 13.36 11.10
CA GLU A 312 19.64 13.98 11.50
C GLU A 312 20.68 13.94 10.39
N GLY A 313 20.68 12.89 9.58
CA GLY A 313 21.65 12.64 8.52
C GLY A 313 21.47 13.50 7.26
N SER A 314 22.15 13.09 6.18
CA SER A 314 21.98 13.68 4.85
C SER A 314 20.57 13.45 4.33
N ILE A 315 20.00 14.48 3.69
CA ILE A 315 18.68 14.43 3.04
C ILE A 315 18.78 14.24 1.52
N GLU A 316 19.89 13.72 1.02
CA GLU A 316 20.01 13.29 -0.37
C GLU A 316 19.02 12.17 -0.66
N VAL A 317 18.17 12.36 -1.66
CA VAL A 317 17.03 11.47 -1.96
C VAL A 317 17.50 10.04 -2.23
N GLU A 318 18.58 9.88 -2.96
CA GLU A 318 19.16 8.61 -3.36
C GLU A 318 19.50 7.69 -2.17
N ARG A 319 19.83 8.25 -1.01
CA ARG A 319 20.12 7.50 0.22
C ARG A 319 18.94 6.65 0.68
N PHE A 320 17.73 7.11 0.44
CA PHE A 320 16.48 6.47 0.88
C PHE A 320 15.93 5.48 -0.15
N MET A 321 16.51 5.44 -1.34
CA MET A 321 16.03 4.66 -2.48
C MET A 321 16.74 3.32 -2.61
N LEU A 322 16.17 2.43 -3.44
CA LEU A 322 16.79 1.17 -3.84
C LEU A 322 17.46 1.37 -5.20
N PRO A 323 18.80 1.39 -5.28
CA PRO A 323 19.50 1.55 -6.56
C PRO A 323 19.09 0.50 -7.59
N GLY A 324 18.90 0.92 -8.84
CA GLY A 324 18.51 0.06 -9.96
C GLY A 324 17.04 -0.38 -9.98
N VAL A 325 16.25 -0.01 -8.96
CA VAL A 325 14.80 -0.28 -8.88
C VAL A 325 14.01 1.01 -8.82
N SER A 326 14.35 1.88 -7.87
CA SER A 326 13.66 3.18 -7.72
C SER A 326 13.92 4.07 -8.94
N GLN A 327 12.86 4.48 -9.62
CA GLN A 327 12.93 5.34 -10.79
C GLN A 327 12.70 6.80 -10.39
N LEU A 328 13.79 7.54 -10.28
CA LEU A 328 13.73 8.97 -9.95
C LEU A 328 13.36 9.80 -11.19
N MET A 329 12.59 10.87 -10.98
CA MET A 329 12.26 11.88 -11.96
C MET A 329 12.43 13.28 -11.36
N ASP A 330 12.66 14.31 -12.20
CA ASP A 330 12.97 15.71 -11.90
C ASP A 330 14.27 15.97 -11.12
#